data_8e1c67218d1a169767c087ac5f597fb4
#
_entry.id   8e1c67218d1a169767c087ac5f597fb4
#
_cell.length_a   1.000
_cell.length_b   1.000
_cell.length_c   1.000
_cell.angle_alpha   90.00
_cell.angle_beta   90.00
_cell.angle_gamma   90.00
#
_symmetry.space_group_name_H-M   'P 1'
#
loop_
_entity.id
_entity.type
_entity.pdbx_description
1 polymer ?
#
loop_
_entity_poly.entity_id
_entity_poly.type
_entity_poly.pdbx_seq_one_letter_code
_entity_poly.pdbx_strand_id
1 'polypeptide(L)'
;MREITVFGRNYRVVARESEEESAELRDGLLLLETGGKNEDYIMKEFLSGLLYRQLVEIFEGLKRKGGIEIYGNIDFEVVDKIDRNPKRVAKLEGNKIFVKINVVFLPLRVVEYIVAHEMAHLFVKRHTKRFWKTVERLHPDYETSHNLLLQNLPLIEKPL
;
A
#
# COMPACT_ATOMS: atom_id res chain seq x y z
N MET A 1 15.41 -20.57 2.96
CA MET A 1 14.59 -19.87 3.95
C MET A 1 14.01 -18.61 3.29
N ARG A 2 12.72 -18.46 3.37
CA ARG A 2 12.03 -17.36 2.70
C ARG A 2 11.91 -16.15 3.62
N GLU A 3 12.20 -14.98 3.07
CA GLU A 3 12.02 -13.71 3.75
C GLU A 3 11.09 -12.82 2.94
N ILE A 4 10.39 -11.92 3.62
CA ILE A 4 9.52 -10.95 2.99
C ILE A 4 9.65 -9.61 3.71
N THR A 5 9.50 -8.52 2.96
CA THR A 5 9.51 -7.17 3.52
C THR A 5 8.07 -6.69 3.62
N VAL A 6 7.67 -6.20 4.79
CA VAL A 6 6.35 -5.62 5.02
C VAL A 6 6.55 -4.24 5.65
N PHE A 7 6.08 -3.21 4.95
CA PHE A 7 6.23 -1.81 5.35
C PHE A 7 7.67 -1.46 5.75
N GLY A 8 8.63 -1.92 4.95
CA GLY A 8 10.04 -1.63 5.14
C GLY A 8 10.75 -2.50 6.18
N ARG A 9 10.04 -3.44 6.82
CA ARG A 9 10.63 -4.35 7.80
C ARG A 9 10.73 -5.76 7.25
N ASN A 10 11.82 -6.46 7.54
CA ASN A 10 12.03 -7.82 7.08
C ASN A 10 11.45 -8.85 8.05
N TYR A 11 10.78 -9.83 7.50
CA TYR A 11 10.18 -10.94 8.25
C TYR A 11 10.60 -12.26 7.62
N ARG A 12 10.83 -13.25 8.46
CA ARG A 12 11.06 -14.61 8.01
C ARG A 12 9.71 -15.34 7.93
N VAL A 13 9.47 -16.00 6.81
CA VAL A 13 8.22 -16.73 6.60
C VAL A 13 8.33 -18.13 7.18
N VAL A 14 7.42 -18.49 8.05
CA VAL A 14 7.28 -19.82 8.63
C VAL A 14 5.89 -20.34 8.34
N ALA A 15 5.79 -21.36 7.50
CA ALA A 15 4.52 -21.96 7.12
C ALA A 15 4.36 -23.34 7.77
N ARG A 16 3.15 -23.61 8.22
CA ARG A 16 2.79 -24.88 8.82
C ARG A 16 1.45 -25.36 8.28
N GLU A 17 1.37 -26.66 7.97
CA GLU A 17 0.07 -27.26 7.65
C GLU A 17 -0.77 -27.39 8.91
N SER A 18 -2.04 -27.04 8.81
CA SER A 18 -3.00 -27.21 9.88
C SER A 18 -4.39 -27.32 9.29
N GLU A 19 -5.38 -27.64 10.11
CA GLU A 19 -6.77 -27.74 9.67
C GLU A 19 -7.39 -26.38 9.39
N GLU A 20 -6.89 -25.35 10.05
CA GLU A 20 -7.39 -24.00 9.92
C GLU A 20 -6.35 -23.10 9.24
N GLU A 21 -6.85 -22.12 8.52
CA GLU A 21 -6.03 -21.12 7.86
C GLU A 21 -5.83 -19.91 8.79
N SER A 22 -4.57 -19.46 8.93
CA SER A 22 -4.27 -18.25 9.68
C SER A 22 -2.99 -17.60 9.19
N ALA A 23 -2.83 -16.32 9.48
CA ALA A 23 -1.61 -15.58 9.19
C ALA A 23 -1.45 -14.45 10.20
N GLU A 24 -0.22 -14.28 10.72
CA GLU A 24 0.09 -13.17 11.62
C GLU A 24 1.55 -12.77 11.51
N LEU A 25 1.83 -11.50 11.80
CA LEU A 25 3.19 -10.98 11.98
C LEU A 25 3.48 -10.90 13.48
N ARG A 26 4.54 -11.57 13.92
CA ARG A 26 4.93 -11.58 15.33
C ARG A 26 6.42 -11.84 15.47
N ASP A 27 7.10 -10.99 16.23
CA ASP A 27 8.52 -11.18 16.59
C ASP A 27 9.44 -11.41 15.40
N GLY A 28 9.26 -10.63 14.32
CA GLY A 28 10.08 -10.75 13.12
C GLY A 28 9.73 -11.93 12.23
N LEU A 29 8.61 -12.59 12.50
CA LEU A 29 8.15 -13.75 11.72
C LEU A 29 6.80 -13.47 11.08
N LEU A 30 6.63 -13.97 9.88
CA LEU A 30 5.31 -14.13 9.26
C LEU A 30 4.93 -15.59 9.44
N LEU A 31 3.98 -15.81 10.34
CA LEU A 31 3.51 -17.15 10.69
C LEU A 31 2.27 -17.49 9.86
N LEU A 32 2.35 -18.54 9.06
CA LEU A 32 1.25 -18.98 8.20
C LEU A 32 0.78 -20.36 8.58
N GLU A 33 -0.53 -20.54 8.71
CA GLU A 33 -1.17 -21.85 8.77
C GLU A 33 -2.03 -21.97 7.51
N THR A 34 -1.80 -23.03 6.73
CA THR A 34 -2.31 -23.06 5.36
C THR A 34 -3.72 -23.61 5.21
N GLY A 35 -4.21 -24.37 6.20
CA GLY A 35 -5.55 -24.93 6.11
C GLY A 35 -5.80 -25.76 4.86
N GLY A 36 -4.75 -26.43 4.37
CA GLY A 36 -4.85 -27.21 3.14
C GLY A 36 -4.73 -26.40 1.85
N LYS A 37 -4.54 -25.09 1.94
CA LYS A 37 -4.38 -24.22 0.78
C LYS A 37 -2.91 -23.97 0.45
N ASN A 38 -2.68 -23.37 -0.72
CA ASN A 38 -1.34 -22.99 -1.15
C ASN A 38 -0.78 -21.87 -0.26
N GLU A 39 0.49 -22.01 0.16
CA GLU A 39 1.18 -21.04 1.01
C GLU A 39 1.19 -19.64 0.41
N ASP A 40 1.50 -19.53 -0.88
CA ASP A 40 1.54 -18.22 -1.57
C ASP A 40 0.18 -17.55 -1.62
N TYR A 41 -0.87 -18.34 -1.74
CA TYR A 41 -2.25 -17.82 -1.72
C TYR A 41 -2.59 -17.21 -0.35
N ILE A 42 -2.29 -17.93 0.73
CA ILE A 42 -2.55 -17.47 2.10
C ILE A 42 -1.76 -16.20 2.39
N MET A 43 -0.49 -16.18 2.00
CA MET A 43 0.37 -15.01 2.20
C MET A 43 -0.16 -13.80 1.44
N LYS A 44 -0.54 -13.99 0.18
CA LYS A 44 -1.06 -12.91 -0.66
C LYS A 44 -2.36 -12.34 -0.10
N GLU A 45 -3.28 -13.18 0.33
CA GLU A 45 -4.53 -12.74 0.96
C GLU A 45 -4.26 -11.94 2.23
N PHE A 46 -3.34 -12.43 3.07
CA PHE A 46 -2.98 -11.73 4.29
C PHE A 46 -2.39 -10.36 4.00
N LEU A 47 -1.42 -10.28 3.09
CA LEU A 47 -0.76 -9.04 2.74
C LEU A 47 -1.72 -8.04 2.09
N SER A 48 -2.64 -8.53 1.26
CA SER A 48 -3.67 -7.70 0.65
C SER A 48 -4.58 -7.05 1.70
N GLY A 49 -5.04 -7.83 2.67
CA GLY A 49 -5.87 -7.32 3.76
C GLY A 49 -5.12 -6.35 4.66
N LEU A 50 -3.85 -6.66 4.94
CA LEU A 50 -2.99 -5.80 5.76
C LEU A 50 -2.79 -4.44 5.08
N LEU A 51 -2.48 -4.45 3.78
CA LEU A 51 -2.33 -3.23 3.01
C LEU A 51 -3.63 -2.43 2.98
N TYR A 52 -4.75 -3.09 2.70
CA TYR A 52 -6.06 -2.42 2.66
C TYR A 52 -6.34 -1.67 3.97
N ARG A 53 -6.18 -2.33 5.11
CA ARG A 53 -6.43 -1.70 6.42
C ARG A 53 -5.50 -0.52 6.66
N GLN A 54 -4.24 -0.64 6.26
CA GLN A 54 -3.27 0.44 6.42
C GLN A 54 -3.63 1.65 5.54
N LEU A 55 -4.07 1.40 4.31
CA LEU A 55 -4.49 2.47 3.38
C LEU A 55 -5.67 3.25 3.94
N VAL A 56 -6.68 2.57 4.45
CA VAL A 56 -7.85 3.22 5.05
C VAL A 56 -7.45 4.05 6.28
N GLU A 57 -6.62 3.50 7.14
CA GLU A 57 -6.13 4.21 8.33
C GLU A 57 -5.34 5.47 7.96
N ILE A 58 -4.44 5.36 7.00
CA ILE A 58 -3.66 6.50 6.51
C ILE A 58 -4.59 7.57 5.92
N PHE A 59 -5.52 7.16 5.07
CA PHE A 59 -6.47 8.07 4.43
C PHE A 59 -7.27 8.87 5.46
N GLU A 60 -7.84 8.20 6.46
CA GLU A 60 -8.61 8.86 7.52
C GLU A 60 -7.72 9.80 8.35
N GLY A 61 -6.49 9.39 8.64
CA GLY A 61 -5.54 10.23 9.36
C GLY A 61 -5.16 11.49 8.59
N LEU A 62 -4.87 11.36 7.31
CA LEU A 62 -4.52 12.50 6.45
C LEU A 62 -5.71 13.44 6.26
N LYS A 63 -6.91 12.90 6.15
CA LYS A 63 -8.13 13.70 6.03
C LYS A 63 -8.32 14.59 7.26
N ARG A 64 -8.15 14.05 8.45
CA ARG A 64 -8.24 14.82 9.70
C ARG A 64 -7.13 15.85 9.81
N LYS A 65 -5.88 15.44 9.58
CA LYS A 65 -4.71 16.30 9.69
C LYS A 65 -4.75 17.46 8.69
N GLY A 66 -5.16 17.19 7.47
CA GLY A 66 -5.20 18.17 6.39
C GLY A 66 -6.38 19.12 6.46
N GLY A 67 -7.35 18.87 7.34
CA GLY A 67 -8.59 19.66 7.39
C GLY A 67 -9.33 19.63 6.06
N ILE A 68 -9.26 18.51 5.36
CA ILE A 68 -9.81 18.36 4.02
C ILE A 68 -11.20 17.74 4.12
N GLU A 69 -12.18 18.40 3.51
CA GLU A 69 -13.52 17.87 3.36
C GLU A 69 -13.60 17.10 2.05
N ILE A 70 -13.97 15.83 2.13
CA ILE A 70 -14.19 14.97 0.98
C ILE A 70 -15.69 14.61 0.97
N TYR A 71 -16.35 14.97 -0.12
CA TYR A 71 -17.74 14.62 -0.31
C TYR A 71 -17.86 13.24 -0.94
N GLY A 72 -18.73 12.42 -0.35
CA GLY A 72 -18.92 11.04 -0.78
C GLY A 72 -17.93 10.06 -0.13
N ASN A 73 -18.08 8.81 -0.47
CA ASN A 73 -17.26 7.74 0.05
C ASN A 73 -16.14 7.39 -0.94
N ILE A 74 -14.91 7.45 -0.45
CA ILE A 74 -13.74 7.00 -1.21
C ILE A 74 -13.34 5.64 -0.62
N ASP A 75 -13.17 4.64 -1.48
CA ASP A 75 -12.72 3.32 -1.08
C ASP A 75 -11.43 2.97 -1.78
N PHE A 76 -10.74 1.96 -1.24
CA PHE A 76 -9.51 1.41 -1.81
C PHE A 76 -9.76 0.02 -2.33
N GLU A 77 -9.04 -0.34 -3.38
CA GLU A 77 -8.99 -1.72 -3.85
C GLU A 77 -7.54 -2.10 -4.08
N VAL A 78 -7.09 -3.17 -3.43
CA VAL A 78 -5.76 -3.71 -3.62
C VAL A 78 -5.80 -4.65 -4.83
N VAL A 79 -4.90 -4.43 -5.79
CA VAL A 79 -4.89 -5.15 -7.06
C VAL A 79 -3.49 -5.69 -7.38
N ASP A 80 -3.42 -6.67 -8.26
CA ASP A 80 -2.15 -7.28 -8.66
C ASP A 80 -1.38 -6.38 -9.61
N LYS A 81 -2.09 -5.64 -10.46
CA LYS A 81 -1.49 -4.76 -11.46
C LYS A 81 -2.44 -3.62 -11.79
N ILE A 82 -1.87 -2.50 -12.26
CA ILE A 82 -2.62 -1.32 -12.68
C ILE A 82 -2.31 -1.05 -14.14
N ASP A 83 -3.35 -1.11 -14.98
CA ASP A 83 -3.23 -0.97 -16.42
C ASP A 83 -2.17 -1.95 -16.96
N ARG A 84 -1.33 -1.51 -17.88
CA ARG A 84 -0.22 -2.30 -18.42
C ARG A 84 1.13 -1.74 -18.01
N ASN A 85 1.15 -0.92 -16.95
CA ASN A 85 2.36 -0.27 -16.48
C ASN A 85 2.83 -0.93 -15.16
N PRO A 86 3.88 -1.78 -15.20
CA PRO A 86 4.35 -2.47 -13.99
C PRO A 86 4.92 -1.52 -12.93
N LYS A 87 5.29 -0.29 -13.31
CA LYS A 87 5.83 0.72 -12.39
C LYS A 87 4.74 1.51 -11.68
N ARG A 88 3.51 1.44 -12.15
CA ARG A 88 2.41 2.22 -11.57
C ARG A 88 1.95 1.61 -10.26
N VAL A 89 1.97 2.41 -9.19
CA VAL A 89 1.67 1.93 -7.83
C VAL A 89 0.22 2.17 -7.43
N ALA A 90 -0.43 3.19 -7.99
CA ALA A 90 -1.79 3.56 -7.60
C ALA A 90 -2.50 4.33 -8.72
N LYS A 91 -3.83 4.36 -8.63
CA LYS A 91 -4.66 5.06 -9.62
C LYS A 91 -5.99 5.44 -8.97
N LEU A 92 -6.36 6.71 -9.11
CA LEU A 92 -7.71 7.15 -8.74
C LEU A 92 -8.62 7.03 -9.96
N GLU A 93 -9.75 6.37 -9.79
CA GLU A 93 -10.76 6.27 -10.82
C GLU A 93 -12.14 6.37 -10.18
N GLY A 94 -12.87 7.44 -10.50
CA GLY A 94 -14.12 7.73 -9.83
C GLY A 94 -13.91 7.98 -8.33
N ASN A 95 -14.58 7.21 -7.51
CA ASN A 95 -14.48 7.27 -6.06
C ASN A 95 -13.65 6.12 -5.46
N LYS A 96 -12.81 5.48 -6.28
CA LYS A 96 -12.01 4.34 -5.86
C LYS A 96 -10.54 4.57 -6.16
N ILE A 97 -9.69 4.28 -5.18
CA ILE A 97 -8.24 4.33 -5.34
C ILE A 97 -7.74 2.89 -5.42
N PHE A 98 -7.20 2.53 -6.59
CA PHE A 98 -6.58 1.22 -6.80
C PHE A 98 -5.12 1.32 -6.37
N VAL A 99 -4.65 0.35 -5.59
CA VAL A 99 -3.26 0.31 -5.13
C VAL A 99 -2.70 -1.07 -5.41
N LYS A 100 -1.53 -1.11 -6.04
CA LYS A 100 -0.85 -2.36 -6.34
C LYS A 100 -0.40 -3.05 -5.05
N ILE A 101 -0.63 -4.34 -4.93
CA ILE A 101 -0.32 -5.10 -3.73
C ILE A 101 1.15 -4.98 -3.31
N ASN A 102 2.07 -4.81 -4.28
CA ASN A 102 3.50 -4.63 -4.00
C ASN A 102 3.81 -3.43 -3.11
N VAL A 103 2.89 -2.49 -2.98
CA VAL A 103 3.03 -1.34 -2.08
C VAL A 103 3.18 -1.79 -0.63
N VAL A 104 2.70 -2.98 -0.29
CA VAL A 104 2.87 -3.54 1.07
C VAL A 104 4.34 -3.69 1.47
N PHE A 105 5.25 -3.78 0.51
CA PHE A 105 6.69 -3.91 0.78
C PHE A 105 7.36 -2.59 1.16
N LEU A 106 6.74 -1.46 0.82
CA LEU A 106 7.35 -0.13 0.96
C LEU A 106 7.29 0.38 2.39
N PRO A 107 8.27 1.22 2.81
CA PRO A 107 8.19 1.88 4.10
C PRO A 107 6.88 2.65 4.26
N LEU A 108 6.36 2.71 5.48
CA LEU A 108 5.08 3.40 5.74
C LEU A 108 5.04 4.84 5.25
N ARG A 109 6.15 5.56 5.38
CA ARG A 109 6.22 6.95 4.90
C ARG A 109 5.99 7.05 3.39
N VAL A 110 6.43 6.04 2.63
CA VAL A 110 6.21 5.98 1.19
C VAL A 110 4.75 5.64 0.89
N VAL A 111 4.17 4.73 1.66
CA VAL A 111 2.73 4.41 1.54
C VAL A 111 1.89 5.65 1.81
N GLU A 112 2.22 6.41 2.86
CA GLU A 112 1.56 7.69 3.16
C GLU A 112 1.67 8.68 2.00
N TYR A 113 2.84 8.78 1.41
CA TYR A 113 3.04 9.63 0.24
C TYR A 113 2.14 9.22 -0.92
N ILE A 114 2.04 7.93 -1.22
CA ILE A 114 1.19 7.41 -2.29
C ILE A 114 -0.28 7.79 -2.02
N VAL A 115 -0.75 7.60 -0.80
CA VAL A 115 -2.12 7.99 -0.43
C VAL A 115 -2.32 9.49 -0.57
N ALA A 116 -1.37 10.30 -0.08
CA ALA A 116 -1.43 11.76 -0.20
C ALA A 116 -1.49 12.20 -1.66
N HIS A 117 -0.71 11.56 -2.52
CA HIS A 117 -0.68 11.84 -3.96
C HIS A 117 -2.05 11.58 -4.60
N GLU A 118 -2.66 10.44 -4.30
CA GLU A 118 -3.97 10.10 -4.84
C GLU A 118 -5.08 10.96 -4.24
N MET A 119 -4.99 11.32 -2.96
CA MET A 119 -5.93 12.27 -2.33
C MET A 119 -5.87 13.64 -3.02
N ALA A 120 -4.67 14.11 -3.36
CA ALA A 120 -4.51 15.39 -4.06
C ALA A 120 -5.22 15.37 -5.42
N HIS A 121 -5.25 14.22 -6.09
CA HIS A 121 -5.99 14.06 -7.36
C HIS A 121 -7.51 14.17 -7.20
N LEU A 122 -8.05 14.04 -6.00
CA LEU A 122 -9.47 14.32 -5.76
C LEU A 122 -9.81 15.79 -5.98
N PHE A 123 -8.83 16.66 -5.87
CA PHE A 123 -9.00 18.13 -5.97
C PHE A 123 -8.36 18.72 -7.22
N VAL A 124 -7.22 18.18 -7.65
CA VAL A 124 -6.44 18.71 -8.76
C VAL A 124 -6.01 17.55 -9.65
N LYS A 125 -6.53 17.49 -10.86
CA LYS A 125 -6.29 16.38 -11.77
C LYS A 125 -4.85 16.34 -12.34
N ARG A 126 -4.28 17.51 -12.63
CA ARG A 126 -2.96 17.63 -13.25
C ARG A 126 -1.88 17.91 -12.20
N HIS A 127 -0.65 17.46 -12.45
CA HIS A 127 0.51 17.67 -11.58
C HIS A 127 1.04 19.11 -11.68
N THR A 128 0.21 20.09 -11.35
CA THR A 128 0.53 21.51 -11.33
C THR A 128 1.13 21.92 -10.00
N LYS A 129 1.55 23.19 -9.86
CA LYS A 129 2.00 23.72 -8.57
C LYS A 129 0.93 23.56 -7.48
N ARG A 130 -0.34 23.79 -7.83
CA ARG A 130 -1.45 23.62 -6.90
C ARG A 130 -1.57 22.19 -6.41
N PHE A 131 -1.35 21.23 -7.31
CA PHE A 131 -1.33 19.80 -6.96
C PHE A 131 -0.25 19.51 -5.92
N TRP A 132 0.99 19.93 -6.20
CA TRP A 132 2.11 19.65 -5.31
C TRP A 132 2.00 20.39 -3.98
N LYS A 133 1.39 21.58 -3.94
CA LYS A 133 1.07 22.24 -2.69
C LYS A 133 0.08 21.45 -1.85
N THR A 134 -0.90 20.81 -2.49
CA THR A 134 -1.86 19.96 -1.82
C THR A 134 -1.15 18.72 -1.26
N VAL A 135 -0.28 18.08 -2.03
CA VAL A 135 0.53 16.96 -1.56
C VAL A 135 1.38 17.36 -0.37
N GLU A 136 2.09 18.49 -0.46
CA GLU A 136 2.93 18.99 0.63
C GLU A 136 2.14 19.24 1.91
N ARG A 137 0.93 19.76 1.79
CA ARG A 137 0.06 19.97 2.94
C ARG A 137 -0.28 18.66 3.64
N LEU A 138 -0.50 17.59 2.88
CA LEU A 138 -0.82 16.26 3.41
C LEU A 138 0.42 15.49 3.86
N HIS A 139 1.53 15.69 3.16
CA HIS A 139 2.79 14.95 3.40
C HIS A 139 3.96 15.87 3.14
N PRO A 140 4.40 16.65 4.16
CA PRO A 140 5.47 17.66 3.97
C PRO A 140 6.77 17.09 3.40
N ASP A 141 7.11 15.86 3.71
CA ASP A 141 8.33 15.18 3.25
C ASP A 141 8.15 14.49 1.88
N TYR A 142 7.21 14.94 1.07
CA TYR A 142 6.86 14.24 -0.16
C TYR A 142 8.04 14.01 -1.12
N GLU A 143 8.97 14.94 -1.20
CA GLU A 143 10.14 14.78 -2.09
C GLU A 143 11.03 13.63 -1.66
N THR A 144 11.32 13.51 -0.36
CA THR A 144 12.09 12.40 0.18
C THR A 144 11.37 11.08 -0.05
N SER A 145 10.06 11.04 0.21
CA SER A 145 9.26 9.84 0.01
C SER A 145 9.16 9.43 -1.45
N HIS A 146 9.05 10.42 -2.35
CA HIS A 146 9.05 10.17 -3.79
C HIS A 146 10.37 9.54 -4.24
N ASN A 147 11.50 10.06 -3.76
CA ASN A 147 12.82 9.50 -4.08
C ASN A 147 12.96 8.07 -3.55
N LEU A 148 12.45 7.80 -2.35
CA LEU A 148 12.44 6.44 -1.80
C LEU A 148 11.59 5.50 -2.65
N LEU A 149 10.46 5.96 -3.16
CA LEU A 149 9.64 5.18 -4.08
C LEU A 149 10.42 4.81 -5.32
N LEU A 150 11.09 5.78 -5.94
CA LEU A 150 11.91 5.54 -7.14
C LEU A 150 13.02 4.52 -6.87
N GLN A 151 13.67 4.58 -5.71
CA GLN A 151 14.71 3.62 -5.32
C GLN A 151 14.16 2.21 -5.11
N ASN A 152 12.88 2.08 -4.81
CA ASN A 152 12.23 0.79 -4.55
C ASN A 152 11.37 0.28 -5.71
N LEU A 153 11.47 0.90 -6.90
CA LEU A 153 10.74 0.44 -8.09
C LEU A 153 10.94 -1.04 -8.39
N PRO A 154 12.15 -1.64 -8.23
CA PRO A 154 12.31 -3.07 -8.46
C PRO A 154 11.37 -3.95 -7.62
N LEU A 155 11.02 -3.53 -6.40
CA LEU A 155 10.05 -4.25 -5.57
C LEU A 155 8.62 -4.15 -6.12
N ILE A 156 8.33 -3.03 -6.80
CA ILE A 156 7.01 -2.77 -7.37
C ILE A 156 6.80 -3.51 -8.69
N GLU A 157 7.83 -3.60 -9.51
CA GLU A 157 7.75 -4.16 -10.86
C GLU A 157 7.54 -5.67 -10.89
N LYS A 158 7.99 -6.39 -9.87
CA LYS A 158 7.89 -7.84 -9.83
C LYS A 158 6.48 -8.30 -9.48
N PRO A 159 5.97 -9.35 -10.13
CA PRO A 159 4.72 -9.97 -9.67
C PRO A 159 4.92 -10.57 -8.29
N LEU A 160 3.89 -10.51 -7.50
CA LEU A 160 3.91 -11.05 -6.15
C LEU A 160 3.74 -12.57 -6.16
#